data_a79b2c40cac8db40c0559201825e8180
#
_entry.id   a79b2c40cac8db40c0559201825e8180
#
_cell.length_a   1.000
_cell.length_b   1.000
_cell.length_c   1.000
_cell.angle_alpha   90.00
_cell.angle_beta   90.00
_cell.angle_gamma   90.00
#
_symmetry.space_group_name_H-M   'P 1'
#
loop_
_entity.id
_entity.type
_entity.pdbx_description
1 polymer ?
#
loop_
_entity_poly.entity_id
_entity_poly.type
_entity_poly.pdbx_seq_one_letter_code
_entity_poly.pdbx_strand_id
1 'polypeptide(L)'
;MATVSLIQNKLFRDSLAAIPEEQKAEFELSFSIAERMDEILKEKNISQRERARRLGKRESEVSRWLTGRHNFTTSTIAKIETALGSPLVQITR
;
A
#
# COMPACT_ATOMS: atom_id res chain seq x y z
N MET A 1 -0.44 -19.42 -14.95
CA MET A 1 -0.35 -18.23 -14.11
C MET A 1 -0.33 -18.63 -12.64
N ALA A 2 0.74 -18.29 -11.98
CA ALA A 2 0.96 -18.71 -10.60
C ALA A 2 -0.12 -18.19 -9.64
N THR A 3 -0.59 -16.96 -9.83
CA THR A 3 -1.61 -16.36 -8.96
C THR A 3 -2.92 -17.13 -8.98
N VAL A 4 -3.36 -17.53 -10.16
CA VAL A 4 -4.62 -18.29 -10.32
C VAL A 4 -4.47 -19.66 -9.68
N SER A 5 -3.33 -20.32 -9.90
CA SER A 5 -3.03 -21.62 -9.29
C SER A 5 -3.03 -21.55 -7.76
N LEU A 6 -2.45 -20.51 -7.19
CA LEU A 6 -2.42 -20.30 -5.75
C LEU A 6 -3.82 -20.11 -5.18
N ILE A 7 -4.66 -19.31 -5.86
CA ILE A 7 -6.04 -19.08 -5.42
C ILE A 7 -6.86 -20.37 -5.45
N GLN A 8 -6.58 -21.25 -6.42
CA GLN A 8 -7.28 -22.52 -6.55
C GLN A 8 -6.71 -23.61 -5.65
N ASN A 9 -5.53 -23.40 -5.09
CA ASN A 9 -4.90 -24.35 -4.23
C ASN A 9 -5.66 -24.45 -2.90
N LYS A 10 -6.05 -25.67 -2.53
CA LYS A 10 -6.81 -25.90 -1.31
C LYS A 10 -6.08 -25.43 -0.05
N LEU A 11 -4.80 -25.74 0.06
CA LEU A 11 -3.99 -25.33 1.21
C LEU A 11 -3.94 -23.82 1.35
N PHE A 12 -3.77 -23.12 0.23
CA PHE A 12 -3.75 -21.67 0.22
C PHE A 12 -5.10 -21.08 0.65
N ARG A 13 -6.20 -21.64 0.12
CA ARG A 13 -7.54 -21.20 0.50
C ARG A 13 -7.84 -21.47 1.97
N ASP A 14 -7.44 -22.63 2.47
CA ASP A 14 -7.61 -22.98 3.88
C ASP A 14 -6.79 -22.04 4.77
N SER A 15 -5.58 -21.69 4.34
CA SER A 15 -4.75 -20.72 5.06
C SER A 15 -5.39 -19.34 5.11
N LEU A 16 -5.98 -18.89 3.98
CA LEU A 16 -6.70 -17.62 3.95
C LEU A 16 -7.93 -17.64 4.85
N ALA A 17 -8.65 -18.77 4.87
CA ALA A 17 -9.83 -18.94 5.72
C ALA A 17 -9.47 -18.88 7.20
N ALA A 18 -8.24 -19.29 7.56
CA ALA A 18 -7.77 -19.25 8.94
C ALA A 18 -7.36 -17.86 9.40
N ILE A 19 -7.18 -16.90 8.48
CA ILE A 19 -6.80 -15.53 8.85
C ILE A 19 -8.03 -14.79 9.37
N PRO A 20 -7.95 -14.16 10.55
CA PRO A 20 -9.06 -13.38 11.09
C PRO A 20 -9.52 -12.27 10.13
N GLU A 21 -10.81 -12.02 10.08
CA GLU A 21 -11.40 -11.00 9.21
C GLU A 21 -10.76 -9.62 9.41
N GLU A 22 -10.48 -9.28 10.65
CA GLU A 22 -9.83 -8.02 10.99
C GLU A 22 -8.45 -7.90 10.34
N GLN A 23 -7.69 -8.99 10.32
CA GLN A 23 -6.38 -9.01 9.71
C GLN A 23 -6.45 -8.94 8.19
N LYS A 24 -7.45 -9.59 7.60
CA LYS A 24 -7.70 -9.47 6.15
C LYS A 24 -8.02 -8.04 5.77
N ALA A 25 -8.87 -7.38 6.55
CA ALA A 25 -9.24 -5.98 6.33
C ALA A 25 -8.03 -5.07 6.42
N GLU A 26 -7.13 -5.34 7.37
CA GLU A 26 -5.89 -4.59 7.52
C GLU A 26 -5.00 -4.72 6.28
N PHE A 27 -4.83 -5.95 5.77
CA PHE A 27 -4.04 -6.18 4.57
C PHE A 27 -4.64 -5.48 3.35
N GLU A 28 -5.95 -5.59 3.17
CA GLU A 28 -6.65 -4.94 2.06
C GLU A 28 -6.49 -3.42 2.11
N LEU A 29 -6.60 -2.85 3.31
CA LEU A 29 -6.43 -1.42 3.50
C LEU A 29 -5.01 -0.98 3.17
N SER A 30 -4.01 -1.70 3.64
CA SER A 30 -2.61 -1.40 3.36
C SER A 30 -2.30 -1.47 1.88
N PHE A 31 -2.81 -2.48 1.18
CA PHE A 31 -2.64 -2.61 -0.27
C PHE A 31 -3.34 -1.48 -1.02
N SER A 32 -4.53 -1.10 -0.59
CA SER A 32 -5.28 0.00 -1.22
C SER A 32 -4.55 1.33 -1.06
N ILE A 33 -3.96 1.58 0.09
CA ILE A 33 -3.17 2.78 0.33
C ILE A 33 -1.94 2.80 -0.57
N ALA A 34 -1.23 1.68 -0.65
CA ALA A 34 -0.04 1.56 -1.50
C ALA A 34 -0.39 1.76 -2.98
N GLU A 35 -1.50 1.19 -3.43
CA GLU A 35 -1.99 1.31 -4.80
C GLU A 35 -2.33 2.76 -5.13
N ARG A 36 -3.03 3.44 -4.23
CA ARG A 36 -3.35 4.87 -4.42
C ARG A 36 -2.10 5.73 -4.46
N MET A 37 -1.14 5.44 -3.59
CA MET A 37 0.13 6.14 -3.59
C MET A 37 0.86 5.97 -4.92
N ASP A 38 0.88 4.74 -5.45
CA ASP A 38 1.50 4.45 -6.74
C ASP A 38 0.82 5.22 -7.87
N GLU A 39 -0.51 5.28 -7.88
CA GLU A 39 -1.27 6.06 -8.86
C GLU A 39 -0.87 7.53 -8.85
N ILE A 40 -0.80 8.14 -7.68
CA ILE A 40 -0.42 9.55 -7.54
C ILE A 40 0.99 9.79 -8.08
N LEU A 41 1.92 8.91 -7.71
CA LEU A 41 3.31 9.04 -8.15
C LEU A 41 3.45 8.92 -9.67
N LYS A 42 2.67 8.06 -10.29
CA LYS A 42 2.66 7.89 -11.75
C LYS A 42 2.01 9.06 -12.44
N GLU A 43 0.87 9.53 -11.94
CA GLU A 43 0.17 10.70 -12.48
C GLU A 43 1.05 11.94 -12.48
N LYS A 44 1.81 12.13 -11.41
CA LYS A 44 2.69 13.29 -11.26
C LYS A 44 4.04 13.07 -11.92
N ASN A 45 4.28 11.90 -12.47
CA ASN A 45 5.54 11.53 -13.13
C ASN A 45 6.76 11.80 -12.25
N ILE A 46 6.67 11.38 -10.99
CA ILE A 46 7.72 11.62 -9.99
C ILE A 46 8.73 10.49 -10.03
N SER A 47 10.01 10.82 -10.20
CA SER A 47 11.09 9.83 -10.19
C SER A 47 11.26 9.22 -8.79
N GLN A 48 11.90 8.05 -8.72
CA GLN A 48 12.15 7.39 -7.43
C GLN A 48 12.97 8.27 -6.50
N ARG A 49 13.96 8.96 -7.05
CA ARG A 49 14.79 9.87 -6.28
C ARG A 49 13.98 11.03 -5.71
N GLU A 50 13.11 11.61 -6.51
CA GLU A 50 12.25 12.72 -6.10
C GLU A 50 11.21 12.28 -5.08
N ARG A 51 10.68 11.05 -5.21
CA ARG A 51 9.77 10.47 -4.22
C ARG A 51 10.43 10.45 -2.84
N ALA A 52 11.64 9.90 -2.80
CA ALA A 52 12.41 9.80 -1.57
C ALA A 52 12.68 11.18 -0.97
N ARG A 53 13.05 12.14 -1.80
CA ARG A 53 13.31 13.51 -1.36
C ARG A 53 12.07 14.15 -0.74
N ARG A 54 10.94 14.07 -1.43
CA ARG A 54 9.69 14.69 -0.96
C ARG A 54 9.18 14.08 0.33
N LEU A 55 9.35 12.77 0.48
CA LEU A 55 8.90 12.04 1.65
C LEU A 55 9.92 12.04 2.79
N GLY A 56 11.14 12.53 2.55
CA GLY A 56 12.19 12.53 3.55
C GLY A 56 12.60 11.12 3.95
N LYS A 57 12.56 10.18 3.01
CA LYS A 57 12.86 8.78 3.22
C LYS A 57 13.83 8.28 2.17
N ARG A 58 14.43 7.11 2.41
CA ARG A 58 15.29 6.46 1.41
C ARG A 58 14.42 5.83 0.32
N GLU A 59 14.98 5.72 -0.88
CA GLU A 59 14.28 5.07 -1.99
C GLU A 59 13.81 3.65 -1.63
N SER A 60 14.65 2.91 -0.89
CA SER A 60 14.31 1.56 -0.46
C SER A 60 13.11 1.52 0.50
N GLU A 61 12.96 2.53 1.35
CA GLU A 61 11.83 2.64 2.25
C GLU A 61 10.53 2.93 1.49
N VAL A 62 10.60 3.86 0.55
CA VAL A 62 9.45 4.19 -0.30
C VAL A 62 9.03 2.97 -1.12
N SER A 63 9.99 2.25 -1.68
CA SER A 63 9.72 1.01 -2.42
C SER A 63 9.03 -0.03 -1.55
N ARG A 64 9.44 -0.14 -0.29
CA ARG A 64 8.81 -1.04 0.68
C ARG A 64 7.36 -0.65 0.94
N TRP A 65 7.08 0.64 1.07
CA TRP A 65 5.71 1.11 1.24
C TRP A 65 4.82 0.71 0.07
N LEU A 66 5.37 0.77 -1.15
CA LEU A 66 4.63 0.46 -2.37
C LEU A 66 4.34 -1.04 -2.54
N THR A 67 4.94 -1.90 -1.73
CA THR A 67 4.60 -3.33 -1.75
C THR A 67 3.25 -3.64 -1.11
N GLY A 68 2.70 -2.68 -0.35
CA GLY A 68 1.44 -2.87 0.38
C GLY A 68 1.57 -3.66 1.66
N ARG A 69 2.78 -4.06 2.04
CA ARG A 69 3.03 -4.83 3.27
C ARG A 69 3.33 -3.95 4.47
N HIS A 70 3.43 -2.66 4.25
CA HIS A 70 3.74 -1.72 5.31
C HIS A 70 2.48 -1.42 6.13
N ASN A 71 2.63 -1.33 7.44
CA ASN A 71 1.55 -0.89 8.31
C ASN A 71 1.55 0.64 8.34
N PHE A 72 0.69 1.23 7.53
CA PHE A 72 0.56 2.68 7.45
C PHE A 72 -0.15 3.24 8.66
N THR A 73 0.56 4.01 9.46
CA THR A 73 -0.06 4.75 10.56
C THR A 73 -0.71 6.01 10.04
N THR A 74 -1.65 6.57 10.80
CA THR A 74 -2.28 7.86 10.44
C THR A 74 -1.23 8.94 10.22
N SER A 75 -0.20 8.94 11.04
CA SER A 75 0.91 9.88 10.93
C SER A 75 1.64 9.74 9.57
N THR A 76 1.91 8.51 9.16
CA THR A 76 2.56 8.24 7.87
C THR A 76 1.67 8.66 6.71
N ILE A 77 0.38 8.34 6.78
CA ILE A 77 -0.60 8.72 5.74
C ILE A 77 -0.65 10.24 5.59
N ALA A 78 -0.75 10.95 6.69
CA ALA A 78 -0.77 12.42 6.68
C ALA A 78 0.50 13.01 6.06
N LYS A 79 1.65 12.42 6.38
CA LYS A 79 2.92 12.85 5.82
C LYS A 79 2.97 12.66 4.30
N ILE A 80 2.51 11.52 3.81
CA ILE A 80 2.50 11.23 2.39
C ILE A 80 1.54 12.17 1.66
N GLU A 81 0.33 12.33 2.18
CA GLU A 81 -0.67 13.24 1.59
C GLU A 81 -0.15 14.66 1.50
N THR A 82 0.49 15.14 2.54
CA THR A 82 1.06 16.48 2.56
C THR A 82 2.19 16.62 1.54
N ALA A 83 3.06 15.63 1.47
CA ALA A 83 4.21 15.66 0.56
C ALA A 83 3.79 15.57 -0.90
N LEU A 84 2.75 14.81 -1.21
CA LEU A 84 2.30 14.59 -2.58
C LEU A 84 1.17 15.54 -2.99
N GLY A 85 0.54 16.21 -2.05
CA GLY A 85 -0.54 17.16 -2.33
C GLY A 85 -1.83 16.51 -2.82
N SER A 86 -2.05 15.24 -2.48
CA SER A 86 -3.25 14.49 -2.87
C SER A 86 -3.66 13.54 -1.77
N PRO A 87 -4.96 13.30 -1.59
CA PRO A 87 -5.42 12.39 -0.55
C PRO A 87 -5.13 10.94 -0.91
N LEU A 88 -4.69 10.17 0.08
CA LEU A 88 -4.56 8.72 0.00
C LEU A 88 -5.84 8.03 0.45
N VAL A 89 -6.47 8.59 1.47
CA VAL A 89 -7.63 8.00 2.14
C VAL A 89 -8.74 9.04 2.21
N GLN A 90 -9.95 8.63 1.92
CA GLN A 90 -11.14 9.44 2.11
C GLN A 90 -12.01 8.75 3.16
N ILE A 91 -12.41 9.51 4.15
CA ILE A 91 -13.27 8.98 5.21
C ILE A 91 -14.71 9.28 4.86
N THR A 92 -15.52 8.23 4.80
CA THR A 92 -16.95 8.34 4.55
C THR A 92 -17.64 8.75 5.87
N ARG A 93 -18.44 9.79 5.78
CA ARG A 93 -19.20 10.30 6.94
C ARG A 93 -20.69 10.29 6.67
#